data_4f802f50794277dcd193663a1d8ee155
#
_entry.id   4f802f50794277dcd193663a1d8ee155
#
_cell.length_a   1.000
_cell.length_b   1.000
_cell.length_c   1.000
_cell.angle_alpha   90.00
_cell.angle_beta   90.00
_cell.angle_gamma   90.00
#
_symmetry.space_group_name_H-M   'P 1'
#
loop_
_entity.id
_entity.type
_entity.pdbx_description
1 polymer ?
#
loop_
_entity_poly.entity_id
_entity_poly.type
_entity_poly.pdbx_seq_one_letter_code
_entity_poly.pdbx_strand_id
1 'polypeptide(L)'
;MKNTKINFVISHINEQIKTRSLMTGSRLPSVRAIAKMLGLSISTVVEAYERLAAQGIIESKTGSGFFVSAPLAPLSISEIHPRFIDRNIDPLWISRQSLEAKENVLKPGCGWLPNDWMPHGNIRKAIRTVSKTHNNILTDYSTPLGLRPLRELISRKLSNRGIEALSEQILLTDSGTQAIDLICRYFLKPNDVVLVDDPCYFNFHALLKVHQIQIIGIPYTQIGPDLDAFANAITTYNPRLYITNSGIHNPTGSVLTPTMAYQILKLVENSNLIVIEDDIFADLELNPAPRLAALDGLCRVIQIGSFSKTLSGSVRTGYIASKLDWIEDLTDIKIATSFGGNHLSAEIVYFALTDSNYRKYLEDLKIRLAKAMDYTIKNLEQLGIRPWIKPQAGIFLWCELDENLDSSIIAQKCLEKGIVLAPGNAFSQNQNYKNFIRFNVAQCLNPKIFEVLSHVIKHEIEQEEN
;
A
#
# COMPACT_ATOMS: atom_id res chain seq x y z
N MET A 1 5.99 -11.00 24.12
CA MET A 1 7.35 -10.54 24.52
C MET A 1 7.85 -11.39 25.66
N LYS A 2 9.03 -12.02 25.54
CA LYS A 2 9.62 -12.79 26.64
C LYS A 2 9.84 -11.82 27.81
N ASN A 3 9.25 -12.13 28.98
CA ASN A 3 9.49 -11.41 30.22
C ASN A 3 10.97 -11.62 30.64
N THR A 4 11.82 -10.70 30.22
CA THR A 4 13.23 -10.72 30.66
C THR A 4 13.32 -10.16 32.06
N LYS A 5 14.30 -10.62 32.85
CA LYS A 5 14.58 -10.11 34.21
C LYS A 5 14.73 -8.57 34.24
N ILE A 6 15.21 -7.98 33.13
CA ILE A 6 15.33 -6.53 32.97
C ILE A 6 13.94 -5.88 32.90
N ASN A 7 13.02 -6.42 32.05
CA ASN A 7 11.66 -5.90 31.96
C ASN A 7 10.89 -6.00 33.27
N PHE A 8 11.18 -7.02 34.12
CA PHE A 8 10.60 -7.16 35.43
C PHE A 8 11.01 -6.00 36.35
N VAL A 9 12.30 -5.60 36.37
CA VAL A 9 12.76 -4.44 37.13
C VAL A 9 12.12 -3.15 36.60
N ILE A 10 12.07 -2.96 35.29
CA ILE A 10 11.44 -1.79 34.67
C ILE A 10 9.96 -1.68 35.05
N SER A 11 9.21 -2.79 34.99
CA SER A 11 7.80 -2.82 35.35
C SER A 11 7.60 -2.53 36.86
N HIS A 12 8.48 -3.06 37.71
CA HIS A 12 8.43 -2.82 39.16
C HIS A 12 8.62 -1.33 39.53
N ILE A 13 9.58 -0.65 38.90
CA ILE A 13 9.81 0.77 39.13
C ILE A 13 8.65 1.60 38.57
N ASN A 14 8.17 1.29 37.37
CA ASN A 14 7.03 1.98 36.77
C ASN A 14 5.75 1.85 37.60
N GLU A 15 5.50 0.69 38.19
CA GLU A 15 4.38 0.47 39.11
C GLU A 15 4.49 1.33 40.38
N GLN A 16 5.68 1.45 40.94
CA GLN A 16 5.93 2.31 42.12
C GLN A 16 5.73 3.79 41.80
N ILE A 17 6.11 4.24 40.60
CA ILE A 17 5.85 5.60 40.13
C ILE A 17 4.34 5.81 39.87
N LYS A 18 3.68 4.87 39.24
CA LYS A 18 2.24 4.92 38.96
C LYS A 18 1.39 4.94 40.23
N THR A 19 1.75 4.15 41.21
CA THR A 19 1.08 4.11 42.53
C THR A 19 1.50 5.26 43.46
N ARG A 20 2.33 6.19 42.98
CA ARG A 20 2.91 7.31 43.76
C ARG A 20 3.73 6.90 44.95
N SER A 21 4.17 5.66 45.05
CA SER A 21 5.14 5.20 46.06
C SER A 21 6.53 5.81 45.82
N LEU A 22 6.84 6.13 44.57
CA LEU A 22 7.97 6.96 44.15
C LEU A 22 7.41 8.21 43.44
N MET A 23 7.57 9.36 44.04
CA MET A 23 7.14 10.64 43.47
C MET A 23 8.24 11.24 42.58
N THR A 24 7.86 12.16 41.71
CA THR A 24 8.81 13.00 40.95
C THR A 24 9.83 13.64 41.87
N GLY A 25 11.10 13.56 41.51
CA GLY A 25 12.22 14.04 42.34
C GLY A 25 12.63 13.07 43.46
N SER A 26 11.88 12.00 43.72
CA SER A 26 12.26 10.98 44.74
C SER A 26 13.51 10.24 44.30
N ARG A 27 14.39 9.97 45.24
CA ARG A 27 15.57 9.13 44.99
C ARG A 27 15.16 7.66 44.92
N LEU A 28 15.60 6.99 43.85
CA LEU A 28 15.42 5.54 43.70
C LEU A 28 16.34 4.79 44.70
N PRO A 29 15.93 3.59 45.14
CA PRO A 29 16.83 2.70 45.84
C PRO A 29 18.10 2.44 45.04
N SER A 30 19.23 2.25 45.68
CA SER A 30 20.48 1.96 44.99
C SER A 30 20.38 0.66 44.20
N VAL A 31 21.14 0.57 43.10
CA VAL A 31 21.22 -0.64 42.29
C VAL A 31 21.45 -1.90 43.09
N ARG A 32 22.33 -1.80 44.13
CA ARG A 32 22.61 -2.93 45.04
C ARG A 32 21.40 -3.29 45.94
N ALA A 33 20.65 -2.27 46.37
CA ALA A 33 19.46 -2.48 47.20
C ALA A 33 18.34 -3.20 46.42
N ILE A 34 18.05 -2.74 45.20
CA ILE A 34 17.06 -3.39 44.30
C ILE A 34 17.52 -4.79 43.89
N ALA A 35 18.80 -4.98 43.55
CA ALA A 35 19.33 -6.28 43.20
C ALA A 35 19.14 -7.30 44.38
N LYS A 36 19.42 -6.88 45.60
CA LYS A 36 19.20 -7.71 46.80
C LYS A 36 17.71 -7.96 47.06
N MET A 37 16.87 -6.94 46.96
CA MET A 37 15.42 -7.03 47.22
C MET A 37 14.71 -7.95 46.21
N LEU A 38 15.08 -7.88 44.92
CA LEU A 38 14.44 -8.67 43.87
C LEU A 38 15.15 -10.00 43.54
N GLY A 39 16.26 -10.32 44.22
CA GLY A 39 17.03 -11.54 43.96
C GLY A 39 17.68 -11.58 42.57
N LEU A 40 18.09 -10.42 42.04
CA LEU A 40 18.63 -10.27 40.72
C LEU A 40 20.10 -9.87 40.74
N SER A 41 20.80 -10.04 39.59
CA SER A 41 22.17 -9.57 39.43
C SER A 41 22.25 -8.05 39.38
N ILE A 42 23.35 -7.48 39.87
CA ILE A 42 23.62 -6.03 39.81
C ILE A 42 23.57 -5.56 38.35
N SER A 43 24.15 -6.30 37.41
CA SER A 43 24.16 -5.95 35.99
C SER A 43 22.75 -5.87 35.35
N THR A 44 21.84 -6.75 35.76
CA THR A 44 20.43 -6.70 35.33
C THR A 44 19.74 -5.42 35.79
N VAL A 45 20.01 -4.97 37.02
CA VAL A 45 19.41 -3.73 37.57
C VAL A 45 20.04 -2.49 36.93
N VAL A 46 21.38 -2.49 36.71
CA VAL A 46 22.07 -1.41 35.99
C VAL A 46 21.45 -1.20 34.63
N GLU A 47 21.36 -2.25 33.83
CA GLU A 47 20.75 -2.20 32.48
C GLU A 47 19.30 -1.69 32.54
N ALA A 48 18.50 -2.11 33.51
CA ALA A 48 17.14 -1.63 33.67
C ALA A 48 17.09 -0.13 34.00
N TYR A 49 17.98 0.36 34.88
CA TYR A 49 18.08 1.77 35.23
C TYR A 49 18.57 2.62 34.07
N GLU A 50 19.54 2.14 33.28
CA GLU A 50 20.01 2.81 32.09
C GLU A 50 18.88 2.94 31.02
N ARG A 51 18.07 1.90 30.85
CA ARG A 51 16.89 1.97 29.95
C ARG A 51 15.83 2.93 30.47
N LEU A 52 15.54 2.94 31.75
CA LEU A 52 14.62 3.92 32.34
C LEU A 52 15.16 5.35 32.21
N ALA A 53 16.46 5.54 32.35
CA ALA A 53 17.12 6.84 32.15
C ALA A 53 17.07 7.27 30.66
N ALA A 54 17.34 6.36 29.73
CA ALA A 54 17.21 6.61 28.30
C ALA A 54 15.76 6.96 27.88
N GLN A 55 14.77 6.43 28.61
CA GLN A 55 13.36 6.77 28.42
C GLN A 55 12.95 8.09 29.12
N GLY A 56 13.85 8.74 29.82
CA GLY A 56 13.56 9.97 30.59
C GLY A 56 12.67 9.78 31.81
N ILE A 57 12.44 8.52 32.24
CA ILE A 57 11.62 8.19 33.40
C ILE A 57 12.40 8.47 34.71
N ILE A 58 13.70 8.23 34.68
CA ILE A 58 14.61 8.56 35.76
C ILE A 58 15.80 9.33 35.25
N GLU A 59 16.47 10.08 36.11
CA GLU A 59 17.70 10.80 35.82
C GLU A 59 18.83 10.37 36.76
N SER A 60 20.06 10.27 36.25
CA SER A 60 21.25 10.03 37.07
C SER A 60 21.85 11.36 37.50
N LYS A 61 22.06 11.53 38.81
CA LYS A 61 22.81 12.65 39.39
C LYS A 61 24.15 12.17 39.90
N THR A 62 25.23 12.66 39.31
CA THR A 62 26.61 12.26 39.66
C THR A 62 26.85 12.29 41.15
N GLY A 63 27.30 11.16 41.73
CA GLY A 63 27.55 11.02 43.17
C GLY A 63 26.28 10.86 44.03
N SER A 64 25.08 11.09 43.53
CA SER A 64 23.84 11.10 44.30
C SER A 64 22.88 9.95 43.96
N GLY A 65 23.10 9.26 42.83
CA GLY A 65 22.27 8.12 42.40
C GLY A 65 21.20 8.48 41.37
N PHE A 66 20.14 7.68 41.33
CA PHE A 66 19.05 7.85 40.36
C PHE A 66 17.83 8.48 41.04
N PHE A 67 17.15 9.35 40.32
CA PHE A 67 15.96 10.07 40.79
C PHE A 67 14.83 9.94 39.73
N VAL A 68 13.58 9.95 40.19
CA VAL A 68 12.43 10.00 39.28
C VAL A 68 12.44 11.37 38.56
N SER A 69 12.49 11.35 37.23
CA SER A 69 12.45 12.57 36.41
C SER A 69 11.12 13.30 36.59
N ALA A 70 11.15 14.63 36.56
CA ALA A 70 9.92 15.40 36.43
C ALA A 70 9.32 15.07 35.06
N PRO A 71 8.04 14.68 34.93
CA PRO A 71 7.40 14.73 33.67
C PRO A 71 7.49 16.18 33.19
N LEU A 72 8.04 16.40 32.00
CA LEU A 72 7.76 17.63 31.27
C LEU A 72 6.25 17.73 31.23
N ALA A 73 5.66 18.68 31.94
CA ALA A 73 4.22 18.88 31.96
C ALA A 73 3.81 19.01 30.49
N PRO A 74 2.98 18.12 29.94
CA PRO A 74 2.49 18.33 28.61
C PRO A 74 1.78 19.67 28.64
N LEU A 75 2.18 20.59 27.77
CA LEU A 75 1.36 21.74 27.42
C LEU A 75 -0.04 21.19 27.26
N SER A 76 -0.97 21.56 28.13
CA SER A 76 -2.28 20.95 28.34
C SER A 76 -2.83 20.34 27.07
N ILE A 77 -2.64 19.02 26.92
CA ILE A 77 -3.35 18.26 25.91
C ILE A 77 -4.78 18.23 26.46
N SER A 78 -5.63 19.15 25.98
CA SER A 78 -7.07 19.00 26.12
C SER A 78 -7.38 17.55 25.78
N GLU A 79 -8.11 16.86 26.64
CA GLU A 79 -8.49 15.48 26.45
C GLU A 79 -8.89 15.28 25.00
N ILE A 80 -8.05 14.55 24.26
CA ILE A 80 -8.37 14.16 22.90
C ILE A 80 -9.41 13.06 23.09
N HIS A 81 -10.67 13.49 23.20
CA HIS A 81 -11.77 12.57 22.96
C HIS A 81 -11.58 12.05 21.55
N PRO A 82 -11.46 10.73 21.32
CA PRO A 82 -11.48 10.19 19.98
C PRO A 82 -12.78 10.69 19.35
N ARG A 83 -12.67 11.69 18.45
CA ARG A 83 -13.80 12.06 17.63
C ARG A 83 -14.11 10.84 16.80
N PHE A 84 -15.18 10.15 17.13
CA PHE A 84 -15.88 9.31 16.17
C PHE A 84 -16.39 10.26 15.08
N ILE A 85 -15.56 10.51 14.09
CA ILE A 85 -15.98 11.17 12.88
C ILE A 85 -16.71 10.08 12.12
N ASP A 86 -18.02 10.20 12.09
CA ASP A 86 -18.84 9.45 11.13
C ASP A 86 -18.39 9.92 9.74
N ARG A 87 -17.46 9.19 9.16
CA ARG A 87 -16.92 9.51 7.85
C ARG A 87 -17.76 8.73 6.85
N ASN A 88 -18.43 9.45 5.97
CA ASN A 88 -18.94 8.87 4.74
C ASN A 88 -17.87 8.00 4.10
N ILE A 89 -18.26 6.89 3.47
CA ILE A 89 -17.33 6.01 2.75
C ILE A 89 -16.67 6.83 1.65
N ASP A 90 -15.45 7.26 1.93
CA ASP A 90 -14.61 8.01 1.02
C ASP A 90 -13.47 7.08 0.49
N PRO A 91 -12.70 7.49 -0.52
CA PRO A 91 -11.58 6.69 -1.04
C PRO A 91 -10.58 6.22 0.01
N LEU A 92 -10.40 6.94 1.12
CA LEU A 92 -9.47 6.59 2.19
C LEU A 92 -10.07 5.67 3.25
N TRP A 93 -11.42 5.54 3.32
CA TRP A 93 -12.10 4.72 4.30
C TRP A 93 -11.63 3.27 4.27
N ILE A 94 -11.59 2.63 3.07
CA ILE A 94 -11.14 1.25 2.89
C ILE A 94 -9.71 1.06 3.39
N SER A 95 -8.81 2.01 3.03
CA SER A 95 -7.41 1.95 3.44
C SER A 95 -7.26 2.06 4.96
N ARG A 96 -7.96 3.01 5.59
CA ARG A 96 -7.92 3.19 7.05
C ARG A 96 -8.46 1.97 7.78
N GLN A 97 -9.67 1.51 7.41
CA GLN A 97 -10.27 0.32 8.02
C GLN A 97 -9.38 -0.91 7.89
N SER A 98 -8.72 -1.07 6.75
CA SER A 98 -7.83 -2.21 6.52
C SER A 98 -6.49 -2.09 7.27
N LEU A 99 -5.91 -0.89 7.40
CA LEU A 99 -4.61 -0.66 8.05
C LEU A 99 -4.73 -0.62 9.58
N GLU A 100 -5.81 -0.03 10.11
CA GLU A 100 -6.06 0.14 11.55
C GLU A 100 -6.77 -1.07 12.18
N ALA A 101 -7.23 -2.01 11.37
CA ALA A 101 -7.97 -3.18 11.84
C ALA A 101 -7.14 -4.07 12.76
N LYS A 102 -7.78 -4.54 13.84
CA LYS A 102 -7.21 -5.54 14.76
C LYS A 102 -6.91 -6.86 14.04
N GLU A 103 -6.07 -7.72 14.64
CA GLU A 103 -5.64 -8.99 14.03
C GLU A 103 -6.79 -9.96 13.71
N ASN A 104 -7.87 -9.92 14.47
CA ASN A 104 -9.04 -10.79 14.28
C ASN A 104 -10.04 -10.31 13.23
N VAL A 105 -9.81 -9.16 12.60
CA VAL A 105 -10.67 -8.61 11.54
C VAL A 105 -10.30 -9.21 10.20
N LEU A 106 -11.29 -9.75 9.47
CA LEU A 106 -11.12 -10.26 8.11
C LEU A 106 -11.17 -9.11 7.10
N LYS A 107 -10.32 -9.14 6.07
CA LYS A 107 -10.09 -7.99 5.18
C LYS A 107 -10.27 -8.33 3.70
N PRO A 108 -11.38 -8.94 3.26
CA PRO A 108 -11.57 -9.27 1.85
C PRO A 108 -11.59 -8.03 0.92
N GLY A 109 -11.76 -6.82 1.45
CA GLY A 109 -11.69 -5.57 0.69
C GLY A 109 -10.29 -4.96 0.56
N CYS A 110 -9.25 -5.47 1.26
CA CYS A 110 -7.93 -4.87 1.22
C CYS A 110 -7.17 -5.12 -0.10
N GLY A 111 -6.14 -4.32 -0.36
CA GLY A 111 -5.38 -4.36 -1.62
C GLY A 111 -4.05 -5.13 -1.54
N TRP A 112 -3.84 -6.03 -0.58
CA TRP A 112 -2.59 -6.77 -0.39
C TRP A 112 -2.82 -8.23 -0.01
N LEU A 113 -1.78 -9.05 -0.20
CA LEU A 113 -1.80 -10.48 0.12
C LEU A 113 -1.82 -10.70 1.65
N PRO A 114 -2.36 -11.84 2.12
CA PRO A 114 -2.20 -12.28 3.49
C PRO A 114 -0.73 -12.42 3.88
N ASN A 115 -0.43 -12.18 5.15
CA ASN A 115 0.95 -12.19 5.64
C ASN A 115 1.66 -13.54 5.40
N ASP A 116 0.96 -14.66 5.57
CA ASP A 116 1.49 -16.02 5.34
C ASP A 116 1.71 -16.37 3.85
N TRP A 117 1.25 -15.51 2.93
CA TRP A 117 1.48 -15.64 1.50
C TRP A 117 2.73 -14.91 1.02
N MET A 118 3.34 -14.06 1.87
CA MET A 118 4.48 -13.22 1.53
C MET A 118 5.81 -13.99 1.65
N PRO A 119 6.85 -13.65 0.88
CA PRO A 119 8.12 -14.38 0.81
C PRO A 119 9.06 -14.05 1.98
N HIS A 120 8.63 -14.33 3.22
CA HIS A 120 9.40 -14.00 4.44
C HIS A 120 10.81 -14.56 4.44
N GLY A 121 11.02 -15.76 3.86
CA GLY A 121 12.33 -16.39 3.76
C GLY A 121 13.31 -15.55 2.94
N ASN A 122 12.88 -15.10 1.76
CA ASN A 122 13.67 -14.26 0.86
C ASN A 122 14.00 -12.92 1.50
N ILE A 123 13.03 -12.27 2.15
CA ILE A 123 13.23 -10.99 2.83
C ILE A 123 14.24 -11.12 3.99
N ARG A 124 14.08 -12.14 4.84
CA ARG A 124 15.02 -12.40 5.94
C ARG A 124 16.44 -12.70 5.45
N LYS A 125 16.57 -13.44 4.35
CA LYS A 125 17.86 -13.73 3.71
C LYS A 125 18.49 -12.44 3.17
N ALA A 126 17.73 -11.61 2.45
CA ALA A 126 18.18 -10.33 1.95
C ALA A 126 18.66 -9.40 3.09
N ILE A 127 17.91 -9.26 4.17
CA ILE A 127 18.30 -8.46 5.34
C ILE A 127 19.63 -8.96 5.94
N ARG A 128 19.80 -10.28 6.10
CA ARG A 128 21.07 -10.85 6.59
C ARG A 128 22.23 -10.59 5.64
N THR A 129 22.00 -10.58 4.34
CA THR A 129 23.02 -10.26 3.33
C THR A 129 23.41 -8.79 3.45
N VAL A 130 22.44 -7.89 3.45
CA VAL A 130 22.67 -6.43 3.56
C VAL A 130 23.40 -6.09 4.86
N SER A 131 23.05 -6.72 5.99
CA SER A 131 23.72 -6.47 7.29
C SER A 131 25.22 -6.87 7.31
N LYS A 132 25.68 -7.63 6.33
CA LYS A 132 27.10 -8.07 6.21
C LYS A 132 27.85 -7.32 5.12
N THR A 133 27.21 -6.45 4.36
CA THR A 133 27.83 -5.65 3.31
C THR A 133 28.57 -4.43 3.90
N HIS A 134 29.07 -3.56 3.03
CA HIS A 134 29.82 -2.40 3.46
C HIS A 134 29.02 -1.45 4.37
N ASN A 135 29.67 -0.88 5.38
CA ASN A 135 29.03 0.00 6.38
C ASN A 135 28.33 1.23 5.76
N ASN A 136 28.83 1.75 4.65
CA ASN A 136 28.23 2.87 3.94
C ASN A 136 26.79 2.63 3.48
N ILE A 137 26.40 1.38 3.16
CA ILE A 137 25.03 1.04 2.80
C ILE A 137 24.07 1.30 3.98
N LEU A 138 24.56 1.19 5.21
CA LEU A 138 23.77 1.37 6.42
C LEU A 138 23.62 2.84 6.86
N THR A 139 24.51 3.72 6.40
CA THR A 139 24.64 5.10 6.92
C THR A 139 24.55 6.18 5.85
N ASP A 140 24.93 5.88 4.61
CA ASP A 140 25.03 6.90 3.58
C ASP A 140 23.68 7.10 2.85
N TYR A 141 23.51 8.31 2.33
CA TYR A 141 22.37 8.60 1.45
C TYR A 141 22.47 7.82 0.14
N SER A 142 21.32 7.47 -0.42
CA SER A 142 21.25 6.88 -1.75
C SER A 142 21.66 7.87 -2.83
N THR A 143 22.09 7.37 -3.99
CA THR A 143 22.19 8.21 -5.19
C THR A 143 20.80 8.74 -5.60
N PRO A 144 20.70 9.90 -6.24
CA PRO A 144 19.41 10.51 -6.60
C PRO A 144 18.49 9.58 -7.39
N LEU A 145 19.01 8.91 -8.43
CA LEU A 145 18.25 7.91 -9.19
C LEU A 145 17.93 6.65 -8.39
N GLY A 146 18.64 6.38 -7.30
CA GLY A 146 18.57 5.16 -6.51
C GLY A 146 19.57 4.10 -6.94
N LEU A 147 19.57 2.96 -6.27
CA LEU A 147 20.52 1.85 -6.40
C LEU A 147 20.64 1.36 -7.84
N ARG A 148 21.83 1.53 -8.46
CA ARG A 148 22.08 1.16 -9.86
C ARG A 148 21.84 -0.32 -10.16
N PRO A 149 22.35 -1.31 -9.37
CA PRO A 149 22.07 -2.72 -9.63
C PRO A 149 20.57 -3.06 -9.66
N LEU A 150 19.75 -2.40 -8.83
CA LEU A 150 18.29 -2.58 -8.85
C LEU A 150 17.68 -1.97 -10.11
N ARG A 151 18.13 -0.79 -10.54
CA ARG A 151 17.65 -0.16 -11.79
C ARG A 151 18.00 -1.01 -13.03
N GLU A 152 19.19 -1.60 -13.08
CA GLU A 152 19.58 -2.53 -14.14
C GLU A 152 18.75 -3.84 -14.11
N LEU A 153 18.37 -4.33 -12.92
CA LEU A 153 17.45 -5.46 -12.79
C LEU A 153 16.04 -5.10 -13.28
N ILE A 154 15.54 -3.90 -12.94
CA ILE A 154 14.23 -3.39 -13.39
C ILE A 154 14.25 -3.24 -14.92
N SER A 155 15.30 -2.66 -15.50
CA SER A 155 15.49 -2.53 -16.95
C SER A 155 15.31 -3.89 -17.65
N ARG A 156 15.99 -4.94 -17.18
CA ARG A 156 15.83 -6.32 -17.71
C ARG A 156 14.40 -6.86 -17.55
N LYS A 157 13.74 -6.57 -16.41
CA LYS A 157 12.34 -6.98 -16.19
C LYS A 157 11.38 -6.26 -17.14
N LEU A 158 11.62 -5.00 -17.44
CA LEU A 158 10.84 -4.20 -18.39
C LEU A 158 11.05 -4.70 -19.83
N SER A 159 12.29 -4.99 -20.24
CA SER A 159 12.59 -5.56 -21.57
C SER A 159 11.88 -6.90 -21.80
N ASN A 160 11.76 -7.76 -20.78
CA ASN A 160 10.97 -9.00 -20.86
C ASN A 160 9.46 -8.76 -21.08
N ARG A 161 8.99 -7.52 -20.93
CA ARG A 161 7.61 -7.07 -21.20
C ARG A 161 7.52 -6.18 -22.43
N GLY A 162 8.60 -6.11 -23.21
CA GLY A 162 8.69 -5.30 -24.44
C GLY A 162 8.96 -3.82 -24.21
N ILE A 163 9.25 -3.40 -22.97
CA ILE A 163 9.56 -2.00 -22.67
C ILE A 163 11.07 -1.83 -22.61
N GLU A 164 11.64 -1.21 -23.64
CA GLU A 164 13.06 -0.91 -23.70
C GLU A 164 13.38 0.36 -22.91
N ALA A 165 14.02 0.20 -21.76
CA ALA A 165 14.41 1.29 -20.87
C ALA A 165 15.84 1.06 -20.38
N LEU A 166 16.71 2.05 -20.56
CA LEU A 166 18.04 2.06 -19.96
C LEU A 166 17.94 2.27 -18.44
N SER A 167 18.98 1.85 -17.71
CA SER A 167 19.00 2.07 -16.25
C SER A 167 18.95 3.56 -15.87
N GLU A 168 19.40 4.45 -16.72
CA GLU A 168 19.36 5.89 -16.59
C GLU A 168 17.96 6.49 -16.78
N GLN A 169 17.08 5.76 -17.46
CA GLN A 169 15.65 6.08 -17.64
C GLN A 169 14.78 5.57 -16.49
N ILE A 170 15.37 5.04 -15.43
CA ILE A 170 14.65 4.47 -14.27
C ILE A 170 15.01 5.25 -13.01
N LEU A 171 13.99 5.82 -12.36
CA LEU A 171 14.07 6.50 -11.07
C LEU A 171 13.42 5.64 -10.00
N LEU A 172 14.17 5.23 -8.97
CA LEU A 172 13.58 4.53 -7.81
C LEU A 172 12.77 5.49 -6.95
N THR A 173 11.67 5.01 -6.42
CA THR A 173 10.77 5.73 -5.50
C THR A 173 10.45 4.88 -4.28
N ASP A 174 9.90 5.48 -3.22
CA ASP A 174 9.51 4.73 -2.01
C ASP A 174 8.18 3.96 -2.19
N SER A 175 7.47 4.16 -3.30
CA SER A 175 6.25 3.41 -3.66
C SER A 175 5.73 3.83 -5.03
N GLY A 176 4.78 3.06 -5.60
CA GLY A 176 4.00 3.51 -6.76
C GLY A 176 3.21 4.80 -6.47
N THR A 177 2.69 4.98 -5.25
CA THR A 177 2.00 6.21 -4.86
C THR A 177 2.93 7.43 -4.90
N GLN A 178 4.17 7.31 -4.39
CA GLN A 178 5.16 8.40 -4.52
C GLN A 178 5.54 8.63 -5.97
N ALA A 179 5.63 7.59 -6.79
CA ALA A 179 5.89 7.75 -8.22
C ALA A 179 4.82 8.65 -8.88
N ILE A 180 3.54 8.38 -8.62
CA ILE A 180 2.45 9.21 -9.15
C ILE A 180 2.51 10.63 -8.56
N ASP A 181 2.79 10.78 -7.27
CA ASP A 181 2.91 12.10 -6.61
C ASP A 181 4.01 12.97 -7.26
N LEU A 182 5.19 12.39 -7.52
CA LEU A 182 6.28 13.09 -8.20
C LEU A 182 5.89 13.50 -9.63
N ILE A 183 5.23 12.61 -10.38
CA ILE A 183 4.75 12.90 -11.74
C ILE A 183 3.70 14.01 -11.70
N CYS A 184 2.75 13.96 -10.76
CA CYS A 184 1.76 15.03 -10.58
C CYS A 184 2.41 16.37 -10.28
N ARG A 185 3.42 16.41 -9.39
CA ARG A 185 4.18 17.66 -9.08
C ARG A 185 4.90 18.24 -10.29
N TYR A 186 5.36 17.38 -11.18
CA TYR A 186 6.07 17.80 -12.38
C TYR A 186 5.14 18.34 -13.47
N PHE A 187 4.05 17.62 -13.77
CA PHE A 187 3.20 17.92 -14.92
C PHE A 187 2.01 18.81 -14.61
N LEU A 188 1.56 18.88 -13.36
CA LEU A 188 0.26 19.46 -13.02
C LEU A 188 0.38 20.77 -12.22
N LYS A 189 -0.60 21.62 -12.46
CA LYS A 189 -0.91 22.80 -11.64
C LYS A 189 -2.32 22.64 -11.06
N PRO A 190 -2.66 23.33 -9.95
CA PRO A 190 -4.02 23.35 -9.43
C PRO A 190 -5.04 23.68 -10.53
N ASN A 191 -6.15 22.94 -10.55
CA ASN A 191 -7.23 22.99 -11.53
C ASN A 191 -6.91 22.41 -12.93
N ASP A 192 -5.72 21.85 -13.16
CA ASP A 192 -5.51 21.04 -14.36
C ASP A 192 -6.46 19.82 -14.36
N VAL A 193 -6.74 19.28 -15.56
CA VAL A 193 -7.60 18.12 -15.73
C VAL A 193 -6.76 16.85 -15.89
N VAL A 194 -7.15 15.80 -15.14
CA VAL A 194 -6.60 14.46 -15.27
C VAL A 194 -7.71 13.47 -15.57
N LEU A 195 -7.49 12.62 -16.57
CA LEU A 195 -8.37 11.49 -16.86
C LEU A 195 -7.95 10.29 -16.02
N VAL A 196 -8.95 9.55 -15.54
CA VAL A 196 -8.77 8.25 -14.88
C VAL A 196 -9.82 7.28 -15.42
N ASP A 197 -9.57 5.98 -15.30
CA ASP A 197 -10.61 4.98 -15.56
C ASP A 197 -11.76 5.12 -14.55
N ASP A 198 -12.98 4.81 -14.93
CA ASP A 198 -14.12 4.75 -14.03
C ASP A 198 -14.86 3.40 -14.22
N PRO A 199 -14.69 2.44 -13.27
CA PRO A 199 -14.02 2.54 -11.98
C PRO A 199 -12.50 2.47 -12.08
N CYS A 200 -11.77 3.04 -11.09
CA CYS A 200 -10.31 2.92 -10.97
C CYS A 200 -9.87 2.74 -9.51
N TYR A 201 -8.58 2.57 -9.31
CA TYR A 201 -8.02 2.49 -7.95
C TYR A 201 -8.31 3.78 -7.16
N PHE A 202 -9.10 3.65 -6.09
CA PHE A 202 -9.62 4.78 -5.31
C PHE A 202 -8.53 5.75 -4.80
N ASN A 203 -7.29 5.29 -4.61
CA ASN A 203 -6.22 6.16 -4.15
C ASN A 203 -5.76 7.17 -5.22
N PHE A 204 -6.05 6.94 -6.50
CA PHE A 204 -5.83 7.95 -7.54
C PHE A 204 -6.69 9.18 -7.26
N HIS A 205 -7.97 9.00 -6.93
CA HIS A 205 -8.87 10.09 -6.55
C HIS A 205 -8.35 10.85 -5.33
N ALA A 206 -7.93 10.12 -4.28
CA ALA A 206 -7.43 10.72 -3.06
C ALA A 206 -6.16 11.56 -3.31
N LEU A 207 -5.21 11.03 -4.09
CA LEU A 207 -3.96 11.71 -4.41
C LEU A 207 -4.19 12.94 -5.29
N LEU A 208 -4.98 12.82 -6.36
CA LEU A 208 -5.29 13.93 -7.27
C LEU A 208 -6.04 15.06 -6.54
N LYS A 209 -6.91 14.71 -5.59
CA LYS A 209 -7.58 15.69 -4.72
C LYS A 209 -6.59 16.49 -3.86
N VAL A 210 -5.52 15.85 -3.35
CA VAL A 210 -4.44 16.55 -2.62
C VAL A 210 -3.75 17.57 -3.52
N HIS A 211 -3.59 17.27 -4.81
CA HIS A 211 -3.02 18.18 -5.80
C HIS A 211 -4.02 19.23 -6.33
N GLN A 212 -5.26 19.25 -5.84
CA GLN A 212 -6.33 20.18 -6.27
C GLN A 212 -6.63 20.05 -7.77
N ILE A 213 -6.65 18.83 -8.30
CA ILE A 213 -6.84 18.50 -9.70
C ILE A 213 -8.31 18.20 -9.98
N GLN A 214 -8.81 18.63 -11.13
CA GLN A 214 -10.09 18.22 -11.66
C GLN A 214 -9.98 16.82 -12.27
N ILE A 215 -10.77 15.87 -11.75
CA ILE A 215 -10.74 14.48 -12.17
C ILE A 215 -11.92 14.22 -13.09
N ILE A 216 -11.66 13.61 -14.24
CA ILE A 216 -12.68 13.15 -15.19
C ILE A 216 -12.55 11.63 -15.32
N GLY A 217 -13.59 10.91 -14.93
CA GLY A 217 -13.69 9.46 -15.06
C GLY A 217 -14.10 9.06 -16.48
N ILE A 218 -13.35 8.14 -17.08
CA ILE A 218 -13.67 7.54 -18.38
C ILE A 218 -14.30 6.17 -18.13
N PRO A 219 -15.53 5.91 -18.59
CA PRO A 219 -16.17 4.61 -18.42
C PRO A 219 -15.25 3.48 -18.89
N TYR A 220 -15.10 2.45 -18.05
CA TYR A 220 -14.22 1.34 -18.33
C TYR A 220 -15.00 0.08 -18.72
N THR A 221 -14.66 -0.50 -19.86
CA THR A 221 -15.28 -1.71 -20.41
C THR A 221 -14.49 -2.97 -20.04
N GLN A 222 -14.96 -4.14 -20.43
CA GLN A 222 -14.25 -5.40 -20.18
C GLN A 222 -12.89 -5.53 -20.89
N ILE A 223 -12.60 -4.66 -21.85
CA ILE A 223 -11.40 -4.72 -22.70
C ILE A 223 -10.55 -3.43 -22.66
N GLY A 224 -10.95 -2.43 -21.90
CA GLY A 224 -10.30 -1.13 -21.81
C GLY A 224 -11.29 0.03 -21.65
N PRO A 225 -10.84 1.30 -21.65
CA PRO A 225 -11.71 2.46 -21.57
C PRO A 225 -12.64 2.57 -22.79
N ASP A 226 -13.79 3.20 -22.59
CA ASP A 226 -14.67 3.59 -23.69
C ASP A 226 -13.98 4.64 -24.56
N LEU A 227 -13.71 4.30 -25.84
CA LEU A 227 -12.92 5.14 -26.73
C LEU A 227 -13.63 6.41 -27.17
N ASP A 228 -14.95 6.37 -27.33
CA ASP A 228 -15.73 7.54 -27.72
C ASP A 228 -15.77 8.56 -26.57
N ALA A 229 -15.99 8.07 -25.34
CA ALA A 229 -15.91 8.89 -24.13
C ALA A 229 -14.49 9.44 -23.92
N PHE A 230 -13.46 8.63 -24.17
CA PHE A 230 -12.05 9.04 -24.06
C PHE A 230 -11.70 10.13 -25.07
N ALA A 231 -12.06 9.96 -26.35
CA ALA A 231 -11.82 10.95 -27.40
C ALA A 231 -12.57 12.27 -27.13
N ASN A 232 -13.82 12.17 -26.69
CA ASN A 232 -14.61 13.34 -26.30
C ASN A 232 -14.01 14.08 -25.10
N ALA A 233 -13.53 13.34 -24.08
CA ALA A 233 -12.89 13.94 -22.91
C ALA A 233 -11.59 14.68 -23.28
N ILE A 234 -10.77 14.12 -24.19
CA ILE A 234 -9.56 14.79 -24.68
C ILE A 234 -9.91 16.15 -25.34
N THR A 235 -10.92 16.17 -26.21
CA THR A 235 -11.29 17.38 -26.95
C THR A 235 -11.98 18.42 -26.08
N THR A 236 -12.82 17.97 -25.14
CA THR A 236 -13.63 18.86 -24.29
C THR A 236 -12.82 19.49 -23.16
N TYR A 237 -11.97 18.71 -22.50
CA TYR A 237 -11.31 19.12 -21.26
C TYR A 237 -9.82 19.43 -21.43
N ASN A 238 -9.20 19.09 -22.58
CA ASN A 238 -7.75 19.25 -22.82
C ASN A 238 -6.90 18.76 -21.65
N PRO A 239 -7.03 17.48 -21.23
CA PRO A 239 -6.40 16.94 -20.03
C PRO A 239 -4.87 16.88 -20.18
N ARG A 240 -4.18 16.97 -19.04
CA ARG A 240 -2.71 16.88 -18.99
C ARG A 240 -2.22 15.46 -18.82
N LEU A 241 -2.89 14.67 -17.98
CA LEU A 241 -2.53 13.28 -17.69
C LEU A 241 -3.73 12.34 -17.84
N TYR A 242 -3.44 11.08 -18.16
CA TYR A 242 -4.34 9.94 -18.02
C TYR A 242 -3.66 8.86 -17.17
N ILE A 243 -4.32 8.36 -16.13
CA ILE A 243 -3.78 7.33 -15.23
C ILE A 243 -4.60 6.05 -15.41
N THR A 244 -3.92 4.94 -15.75
CA THR A 244 -4.57 3.64 -16.00
C THR A 244 -3.74 2.46 -15.51
N ASN A 245 -4.40 1.30 -15.30
CA ASN A 245 -3.78 -0.01 -15.11
C ASN A 245 -4.03 -0.87 -16.35
N SER A 246 -3.10 -1.00 -17.28
CA SER A 246 -3.29 -1.71 -18.55
C SER A 246 -3.21 -3.23 -18.45
N GLY A 247 -2.36 -3.76 -17.56
CA GLY A 247 -2.10 -5.19 -17.43
C GLY A 247 -3.18 -5.95 -16.64
N ILE A 248 -3.29 -5.66 -15.36
CA ILE A 248 -4.36 -6.16 -14.48
C ILE A 248 -5.05 -4.96 -13.86
N HIS A 249 -6.23 -4.64 -14.34
CA HIS A 249 -6.96 -3.45 -13.94
C HIS A 249 -7.52 -3.56 -12.51
N ASN A 250 -7.36 -2.53 -11.73
CA ASN A 250 -7.93 -2.41 -10.39
C ASN A 250 -9.08 -1.36 -10.40
N PRO A 251 -10.34 -1.77 -10.17
CA PRO A 251 -10.76 -2.98 -9.45
C PRO A 251 -11.18 -4.17 -10.31
N THR A 252 -11.33 -4.02 -11.63
CA THR A 252 -12.10 -4.94 -12.47
C THR A 252 -11.42 -6.28 -12.76
N GLY A 253 -10.08 -6.32 -12.71
CA GLY A 253 -9.30 -7.49 -13.13
C GLY A 253 -9.25 -7.70 -14.65
N SER A 254 -9.81 -6.78 -15.45
CA SER A 254 -9.73 -6.83 -16.91
C SER A 254 -8.31 -6.54 -17.41
N VAL A 255 -8.07 -6.93 -18.64
CA VAL A 255 -6.79 -6.79 -19.33
C VAL A 255 -7.01 -6.03 -20.61
N LEU A 256 -6.17 -5.03 -20.88
CA LEU A 256 -6.22 -4.25 -22.10
C LEU A 256 -5.93 -5.13 -23.33
N THR A 257 -6.76 -5.03 -24.37
CA THR A 257 -6.49 -5.75 -25.63
C THR A 257 -5.46 -5.00 -26.49
N PRO A 258 -4.71 -5.70 -27.37
CA PRO A 258 -3.76 -5.05 -28.28
C PRO A 258 -4.41 -3.98 -29.15
N THR A 259 -5.62 -4.25 -29.65
CA THR A 259 -6.38 -3.30 -30.48
C THR A 259 -6.74 -2.04 -29.69
N MET A 260 -7.19 -2.21 -28.44
CA MET A 260 -7.53 -1.10 -27.56
C MET A 260 -6.28 -0.27 -27.22
N ALA A 261 -5.18 -0.93 -26.90
CA ALA A 261 -3.91 -0.25 -26.62
C ALA A 261 -3.46 0.63 -27.79
N TYR A 262 -3.53 0.10 -29.03
CA TYR A 262 -3.22 0.86 -30.24
C TYR A 262 -4.14 2.07 -30.43
N GLN A 263 -5.45 1.90 -30.25
CA GLN A 263 -6.44 2.97 -30.42
C GLN A 263 -6.27 4.09 -29.39
N ILE A 264 -5.99 3.74 -28.12
CA ILE A 264 -5.65 4.72 -27.08
C ILE A 264 -4.43 5.54 -27.49
N LEU A 265 -3.33 4.88 -27.88
CA LEU A 265 -2.11 5.58 -28.25
C LEU A 265 -2.29 6.49 -29.46
N LYS A 266 -3.11 6.10 -30.43
CA LYS A 266 -3.46 6.96 -31.57
C LYS A 266 -4.19 8.24 -31.14
N LEU A 267 -5.06 8.17 -30.14
CA LEU A 267 -5.72 9.36 -29.56
C LEU A 267 -4.73 10.21 -28.76
N VAL A 268 -3.85 9.57 -28.00
CA VAL A 268 -2.78 10.23 -27.22
C VAL A 268 -1.80 10.95 -28.13
N GLU A 269 -1.37 10.33 -29.24
CA GLU A 269 -0.44 10.90 -30.21
C GLU A 269 -0.95 12.24 -30.80
N ASN A 270 -2.26 12.33 -31.06
CA ASN A 270 -2.92 13.50 -31.62
C ASN A 270 -3.29 14.56 -30.54
N SER A 271 -2.79 14.44 -29.33
CA SER A 271 -3.10 15.33 -28.20
C SER A 271 -1.83 15.72 -27.41
N ASN A 272 -1.99 16.53 -26.37
CA ASN A 272 -0.93 16.84 -25.41
C ASN A 272 -0.95 15.94 -24.17
N LEU A 273 -1.72 14.86 -24.24
CA LEU A 273 -1.93 13.94 -23.12
C LEU A 273 -0.68 13.10 -22.85
N ILE A 274 -0.31 12.98 -21.59
CA ILE A 274 0.71 12.04 -21.09
C ILE A 274 -0.01 10.94 -20.34
N VAL A 275 0.42 9.70 -20.51
CA VAL A 275 -0.17 8.53 -19.86
C VAL A 275 0.72 8.07 -18.73
N ILE A 276 0.13 7.81 -17.55
CA ILE A 276 0.76 7.07 -16.45
C ILE A 276 0.20 5.65 -16.48
N GLU A 277 1.05 4.69 -16.83
CA GLU A 277 0.72 3.28 -16.85
C GLU A 277 1.19 2.63 -15.54
N ASP A 278 0.23 2.36 -14.62
CA ASP A 278 0.52 1.69 -13.35
C ASP A 278 0.49 0.17 -13.52
N ASP A 279 1.67 -0.44 -13.43
CA ASP A 279 1.91 -1.86 -13.68
C ASP A 279 2.28 -2.63 -12.41
N ILE A 280 1.74 -2.21 -11.27
CA ILE A 280 2.06 -2.78 -9.94
C ILE A 280 1.72 -4.28 -9.81
N PHE A 281 0.84 -4.81 -10.67
CA PHE A 281 0.40 -6.22 -10.67
C PHE A 281 1.10 -7.10 -11.71
N ALA A 282 2.04 -6.56 -12.49
CA ALA A 282 2.69 -7.26 -13.60
C ALA A 282 3.31 -8.63 -13.23
N ASP A 283 3.89 -8.76 -12.05
CA ASP A 283 4.48 -10.04 -11.61
C ASP A 283 3.42 -11.13 -11.33
N LEU A 284 2.11 -10.78 -11.30
CA LEU A 284 1.00 -11.73 -11.08
C LEU A 284 0.38 -12.23 -12.39
N GLU A 285 0.71 -11.67 -13.53
CA GLU A 285 0.19 -12.10 -14.83
C GLU A 285 0.60 -13.55 -15.15
N LEU A 286 -0.32 -14.29 -15.76
CA LEU A 286 -0.03 -15.60 -16.34
C LEU A 286 0.58 -15.44 -17.74
N ASN A 287 0.00 -14.57 -18.56
CA ASN A 287 0.50 -14.17 -19.86
C ASN A 287 0.70 -12.66 -19.87
N PRO A 288 1.82 -12.15 -20.42
CA PRO A 288 2.07 -10.72 -20.50
C PRO A 288 0.94 -10.01 -21.28
N ALA A 289 0.33 -9.00 -20.66
CA ALA A 289 -0.63 -8.13 -21.34
C ALA A 289 0.11 -7.09 -22.19
N PRO A 290 -0.56 -6.50 -23.20
CA PRO A 290 -0.02 -5.34 -23.91
C PRO A 290 0.30 -4.20 -22.96
N ARG A 291 1.41 -3.53 -23.19
CA ARG A 291 1.81 -2.33 -22.44
C ARG A 291 1.80 -1.12 -23.36
N LEU A 292 1.14 -0.05 -22.92
CA LEU A 292 1.17 1.23 -23.62
C LEU A 292 2.60 1.75 -23.73
N ALA A 293 3.38 1.63 -22.66
CA ALA A 293 4.80 2.02 -22.63
C ALA A 293 5.67 1.25 -23.62
N ALA A 294 5.37 -0.04 -23.86
CA ALA A 294 6.10 -0.84 -24.86
C ALA A 294 5.80 -0.39 -26.30
N LEU A 295 4.55 -0.04 -26.57
CA LEU A 295 4.10 0.40 -27.90
C LEU A 295 4.53 1.85 -28.20
N ASP A 296 4.57 2.71 -27.18
CA ASP A 296 4.91 4.14 -27.28
C ASP A 296 6.44 4.40 -27.19
N GLY A 297 7.22 3.45 -26.67
CA GLY A 297 8.67 3.61 -26.48
C GLY A 297 9.03 4.65 -25.41
N LEU A 298 8.19 4.83 -24.40
CA LEU A 298 8.35 5.81 -23.31
C LEU A 298 8.37 7.28 -23.78
N CYS A 299 7.81 7.58 -24.94
CA CYS A 299 7.76 8.95 -25.48
C CYS A 299 6.71 9.80 -24.77
N ARG A 300 5.51 9.26 -24.56
CA ARG A 300 4.35 9.90 -23.90
C ARG A 300 3.79 9.06 -22.77
N VAL A 301 4.21 7.80 -22.64
CA VAL A 301 3.80 6.89 -21.57
C VAL A 301 4.90 6.79 -20.53
N ILE A 302 4.54 7.07 -19.29
CA ILE A 302 5.38 6.90 -18.10
C ILE A 302 4.97 5.60 -17.45
N GLN A 303 5.88 4.63 -17.40
CA GLN A 303 5.66 3.36 -16.72
C GLN A 303 5.99 3.49 -15.24
N ILE A 304 5.08 3.06 -14.37
CA ILE A 304 5.37 2.95 -12.94
C ILE A 304 5.16 1.52 -12.44
N GLY A 305 5.90 1.17 -11.41
CA GLY A 305 5.75 -0.13 -10.76
C GLY A 305 6.18 -0.11 -9.30
N SER A 306 5.89 -1.20 -8.60
CA SER A 306 6.24 -1.34 -7.19
C SER A 306 6.35 -2.81 -6.80
N PHE A 307 7.15 -3.08 -5.77
CA PHE A 307 7.34 -4.43 -5.22
C PHE A 307 6.43 -4.72 -4.02
N SER A 308 5.49 -3.82 -3.71
CA SER A 308 4.62 -3.91 -2.54
C SER A 308 3.65 -5.10 -2.59
N LYS A 309 3.27 -5.57 -3.78
CA LYS A 309 2.25 -6.62 -3.94
C LYS A 309 2.82 -8.03 -3.89
N THR A 310 4.04 -8.22 -4.35
CA THR A 310 4.65 -9.54 -4.50
C THR A 310 5.86 -9.78 -3.59
N LEU A 311 6.47 -8.71 -3.06
CA LEU A 311 7.62 -8.84 -2.17
C LEU A 311 7.31 -8.37 -0.74
N SER A 312 7.04 -7.07 -0.55
CA SER A 312 6.77 -6.52 0.77
C SER A 312 6.18 -5.11 0.72
N GLY A 313 5.06 -4.90 1.40
CA GLY A 313 4.51 -3.57 1.62
C GLY A 313 5.35 -2.71 2.56
N SER A 314 6.15 -3.31 3.45
CA SER A 314 6.97 -2.58 4.44
C SER A 314 8.33 -2.13 3.91
N VAL A 315 8.86 -2.77 2.86
CA VAL A 315 10.17 -2.40 2.28
C VAL A 315 10.09 -1.11 1.45
N ARG A 316 8.90 -0.66 1.10
CA ARG A 316 8.66 0.65 0.46
C ARG A 316 9.60 0.95 -0.71
N THR A 317 9.42 0.26 -1.84
CA THR A 317 10.19 0.49 -3.06
C THR A 317 9.30 0.38 -4.28
N GLY A 318 9.38 1.39 -5.14
CA GLY A 318 8.76 1.47 -6.45
C GLY A 318 9.72 2.10 -7.46
N TYR A 319 9.25 2.38 -8.66
CA TYR A 319 10.04 3.03 -9.69
C TYR A 319 9.17 3.76 -10.71
N ILE A 320 9.79 4.70 -11.40
CA ILE A 320 9.32 5.37 -12.61
C ILE A 320 10.27 4.98 -13.74
N ALA A 321 9.74 4.60 -14.90
CA ALA A 321 10.51 4.47 -16.15
C ALA A 321 9.91 5.42 -17.19
N SER A 322 10.74 6.27 -17.81
CA SER A 322 10.32 7.32 -18.70
C SER A 322 11.47 7.79 -19.60
N LYS A 323 11.22 8.73 -20.49
CA LYS A 323 12.28 9.37 -21.28
C LYS A 323 13.25 10.13 -20.35
N LEU A 324 14.49 10.28 -20.81
CA LEU A 324 15.61 10.76 -19.99
C LEU A 324 15.36 12.16 -19.41
N ASP A 325 14.91 13.11 -20.25
CA ASP A 325 14.65 14.49 -19.82
C ASP A 325 13.68 14.57 -18.62
N TRP A 326 12.60 13.76 -18.66
CA TRP A 326 11.65 13.74 -17.54
C TRP A 326 12.22 13.07 -16.30
N ILE A 327 13.11 12.08 -16.46
CA ILE A 327 13.78 11.45 -15.33
C ILE A 327 14.73 12.45 -14.62
N GLU A 328 15.40 13.30 -15.36
CA GLU A 328 16.27 14.36 -14.78
C GLU A 328 15.45 15.32 -13.92
N ASP A 329 14.36 15.88 -14.47
CA ASP A 329 13.48 16.81 -13.75
C ASP A 329 12.78 16.14 -12.54
N LEU A 330 12.29 14.91 -12.70
CA LEU A 330 11.67 14.14 -11.61
C LEU A 330 12.67 13.80 -10.51
N THR A 331 13.96 13.65 -10.87
CA THR A 331 15.03 13.41 -9.91
C THR A 331 15.27 14.64 -9.05
N ASP A 332 15.25 15.84 -9.62
CA ASP A 332 15.39 17.09 -8.88
C ASP A 332 14.22 17.30 -7.91
N ILE A 333 12.98 17.03 -8.35
CA ILE A 333 11.80 17.07 -7.48
C ILE A 333 11.93 16.04 -6.35
N LYS A 334 12.41 14.83 -6.64
CA LYS A 334 12.64 13.81 -5.62
C LYS A 334 13.70 14.25 -4.61
N ILE A 335 14.80 14.86 -5.03
CA ILE A 335 15.82 15.41 -4.12
C ILE A 335 15.18 16.45 -3.21
N ALA A 336 14.40 17.38 -3.77
CA ALA A 336 13.75 18.45 -3.01
C ALA A 336 12.73 17.93 -1.98
N THR A 337 12.07 16.79 -2.26
CA THR A 337 10.95 16.27 -1.42
C THR A 337 11.35 15.13 -0.50
N SER A 338 12.37 14.33 -0.83
CA SER A 338 12.75 13.13 -0.07
C SER A 338 14.27 12.85 -0.02
N PHE A 339 15.08 13.76 -0.51
CA PHE A 339 16.56 13.72 -0.44
C PHE A 339 17.20 12.42 -0.92
N GLY A 340 16.66 11.78 -1.97
CA GLY A 340 17.27 10.63 -2.64
C GLY A 340 16.63 9.25 -2.39
N GLY A 341 15.81 9.08 -1.37
CA GLY A 341 15.08 7.84 -1.09
C GLY A 341 15.85 6.83 -0.21
N ASN A 342 15.26 5.66 -0.04
CA ASN A 342 15.70 4.67 0.95
C ASN A 342 16.71 3.67 0.36
N HIS A 343 18.02 3.90 0.60
CA HIS A 343 19.10 3.03 0.13
C HIS A 343 18.97 1.60 0.67
N LEU A 344 18.76 1.48 1.99
CA LEU A 344 18.66 0.18 2.65
C LEU A 344 17.51 -0.67 2.09
N SER A 345 16.35 -0.07 1.84
CA SER A 345 15.21 -0.76 1.23
C SER A 345 15.52 -1.23 -0.19
N ALA A 346 16.19 -0.41 -1.00
CA ALA A 346 16.56 -0.78 -2.37
C ALA A 346 17.52 -1.98 -2.40
N GLU A 347 18.49 -2.04 -1.48
CA GLU A 347 19.38 -3.17 -1.33
C GLU A 347 18.64 -4.45 -0.91
N ILE A 348 17.72 -4.36 0.06
CA ILE A 348 16.89 -5.50 0.48
C ILE A 348 16.07 -6.02 -0.71
N VAL A 349 15.45 -5.12 -1.48
CA VAL A 349 14.69 -5.48 -2.69
C VAL A 349 15.60 -6.16 -3.71
N TYR A 350 16.75 -5.60 -4.00
CA TYR A 350 17.70 -6.17 -4.97
C TYR A 350 18.09 -7.60 -4.61
N PHE A 351 18.54 -7.84 -3.37
CA PHE A 351 18.93 -9.17 -2.92
C PHE A 351 17.76 -10.15 -2.84
N ALA A 352 16.57 -9.68 -2.50
CA ALA A 352 15.37 -10.53 -2.47
C ALA A 352 14.93 -10.96 -3.88
N LEU A 353 14.94 -10.04 -4.85
CA LEU A 353 14.56 -10.31 -6.24
C LEU A 353 15.58 -11.18 -6.98
N THR A 354 16.86 -11.11 -6.63
CA THR A 354 17.93 -11.92 -7.22
C THR A 354 18.10 -13.28 -6.57
N ASP A 355 17.39 -13.57 -5.50
CA ASP A 355 17.37 -14.89 -4.89
C ASP A 355 16.64 -15.91 -5.80
N SER A 356 17.27 -17.05 -6.05
CA SER A 356 16.72 -18.11 -6.91
C SER A 356 15.34 -18.62 -6.49
N ASN A 357 15.05 -18.59 -5.18
CA ASN A 357 13.74 -19.02 -4.66
C ASN A 357 12.62 -18.02 -4.91
N TYR A 358 12.93 -16.76 -5.25
CA TYR A 358 11.89 -15.74 -5.48
C TYR A 358 11.06 -16.07 -6.73
N ARG A 359 11.70 -16.57 -7.80
CA ARG A 359 10.98 -17.01 -9.00
C ARG A 359 10.01 -18.15 -8.69
N LYS A 360 10.47 -19.17 -7.96
CA LYS A 360 9.60 -20.29 -7.54
C LYS A 360 8.44 -19.80 -6.68
N TYR A 361 8.70 -18.88 -5.76
CA TYR A 361 7.65 -18.26 -4.95
C TYR A 361 6.58 -17.58 -5.82
N LEU A 362 6.96 -16.82 -6.85
CA LEU A 362 5.99 -16.18 -7.76
C LEU A 362 5.17 -17.21 -8.53
N GLU A 363 5.77 -18.29 -9.00
CA GLU A 363 5.05 -19.38 -9.67
C GLU A 363 4.05 -20.05 -8.73
N ASP A 364 4.45 -20.38 -7.51
CA ASP A 364 3.58 -20.95 -6.47
C ASP A 364 2.45 -19.98 -6.07
N LEU A 365 2.75 -18.68 -5.98
CA LEU A 365 1.78 -17.63 -5.67
C LEU A 365 0.69 -17.55 -6.74
N LYS A 366 1.05 -17.59 -8.03
CA LYS A 366 0.09 -17.56 -9.14
C LYS A 366 -0.86 -18.75 -9.09
N ILE A 367 -0.35 -19.94 -8.79
CA ILE A 367 -1.16 -21.16 -8.63
C ILE A 367 -2.13 -21.02 -7.43
N ARG A 368 -1.66 -20.48 -6.30
CA ARG A 368 -2.51 -20.24 -5.13
C ARG A 368 -3.61 -19.22 -5.43
N LEU A 369 -3.27 -18.15 -6.15
CA LEU A 369 -4.24 -17.12 -6.55
C LEU A 369 -5.32 -17.69 -7.47
N ALA A 370 -4.96 -18.50 -8.46
CA ALA A 370 -5.94 -19.15 -9.35
C ALA A 370 -6.94 -20.01 -8.55
N LYS A 371 -6.45 -20.83 -7.62
CA LYS A 371 -7.31 -21.63 -6.74
C LYS A 371 -8.22 -20.77 -5.84
N ALA A 372 -7.68 -19.69 -5.28
CA ALA A 372 -8.42 -18.75 -4.46
C ALA A 372 -9.49 -18.02 -5.27
N MET A 373 -9.20 -17.69 -6.53
CA MET A 373 -10.13 -17.08 -7.48
C MET A 373 -11.34 -17.99 -7.70
N ASP A 374 -11.12 -19.26 -8.10
CA ASP A 374 -12.19 -20.23 -8.33
C ASP A 374 -13.02 -20.51 -7.07
N TYR A 375 -12.35 -20.63 -5.92
CA TYR A 375 -13.02 -20.80 -4.62
C TYR A 375 -13.93 -19.61 -4.30
N THR A 376 -13.41 -18.39 -4.48
CA THR A 376 -14.14 -17.15 -4.14
C THR A 376 -15.35 -16.99 -5.08
N ILE A 377 -15.17 -17.16 -6.39
CA ILE A 377 -16.26 -17.09 -7.38
C ILE A 377 -17.38 -18.05 -7.00
N LYS A 378 -17.05 -19.34 -6.77
CA LYS A 378 -18.04 -20.37 -6.43
C LYS A 378 -18.87 -20.00 -5.20
N ASN A 379 -18.25 -19.44 -4.15
CA ASN A 379 -18.98 -19.07 -2.94
C ASN A 379 -19.82 -17.80 -3.12
N LEU A 380 -19.35 -16.82 -3.88
CA LEU A 380 -20.11 -15.60 -4.18
C LEU A 380 -21.31 -15.88 -5.07
N GLU A 381 -21.20 -16.75 -6.08
CA GLU A 381 -22.30 -17.14 -6.95
C GLU A 381 -23.44 -17.83 -6.16
N GLN A 382 -23.13 -18.58 -5.10
CA GLN A 382 -24.14 -19.15 -4.20
C GLN A 382 -24.95 -18.09 -3.43
N LEU A 383 -24.41 -16.89 -3.31
CA LEU A 383 -25.07 -15.74 -2.69
C LEU A 383 -25.75 -14.80 -3.71
N GLY A 384 -25.80 -15.18 -4.99
CA GLY A 384 -26.33 -14.36 -6.07
C GLY A 384 -25.39 -13.24 -6.53
N ILE A 385 -24.17 -13.19 -6.02
CA ILE A 385 -23.16 -12.17 -6.37
C ILE A 385 -22.38 -12.66 -7.59
N ARG A 386 -22.36 -11.86 -8.66
CA ARG A 386 -21.77 -12.24 -9.94
C ARG A 386 -20.50 -11.46 -10.25
N PRO A 387 -19.38 -12.14 -10.62
CA PRO A 387 -18.23 -11.43 -11.17
C PRO A 387 -18.61 -10.69 -12.46
N TRP A 388 -18.22 -9.44 -12.57
CA TRP A 388 -18.38 -8.64 -13.78
C TRP A 388 -17.63 -9.25 -14.99
N ILE A 389 -16.43 -9.76 -14.69
CA ILE A 389 -15.66 -10.68 -15.54
C ILE A 389 -15.01 -11.73 -14.67
N LYS A 390 -14.61 -12.87 -15.24
CA LYS A 390 -13.66 -13.79 -14.61
C LYS A 390 -12.24 -13.35 -14.98
N PRO A 391 -11.45 -12.75 -14.06
CA PRO A 391 -10.08 -12.33 -14.35
C PRO A 391 -9.19 -13.50 -14.74
N GLN A 392 -8.25 -13.28 -15.67
CA GLN A 392 -7.25 -14.28 -16.03
C GLN A 392 -6.18 -14.44 -14.96
N ALA A 393 -5.90 -13.38 -14.19
CA ALA A 393 -4.87 -13.33 -13.15
C ALA A 393 -5.15 -12.19 -12.16
N GLY A 394 -4.28 -12.06 -11.15
CA GLY A 394 -4.37 -10.98 -10.16
C GLY A 394 -5.02 -11.40 -8.86
N ILE A 395 -5.33 -10.41 -8.04
CA ILE A 395 -5.86 -10.63 -6.68
C ILE A 395 -7.30 -10.15 -6.50
N PHE A 396 -7.88 -9.50 -7.51
CA PHE A 396 -9.20 -8.86 -7.39
C PHE A 396 -10.28 -9.55 -8.19
N LEU A 397 -11.47 -9.55 -7.61
CA LEU A 397 -12.75 -9.78 -8.27
C LEU A 397 -13.61 -8.53 -8.09
N TRP A 398 -14.14 -8.01 -9.18
CA TRP A 398 -15.13 -6.97 -9.23
C TRP A 398 -16.49 -7.61 -9.45
N CYS A 399 -17.34 -7.53 -8.43
CA CYS A 399 -18.58 -8.30 -8.41
C CYS A 399 -19.80 -7.39 -8.29
N GLU A 400 -20.85 -7.76 -8.99
CA GLU A 400 -22.14 -7.11 -8.99
C GLU A 400 -23.07 -7.81 -7.99
N LEU A 401 -23.75 -7.01 -7.17
CA LEU A 401 -24.86 -7.38 -6.30
C LEU A 401 -26.19 -7.17 -7.07
N ASP A 402 -27.30 -7.53 -6.44
CA ASP A 402 -28.62 -7.10 -6.89
C ASP A 402 -28.68 -5.57 -7.03
N GLU A 403 -29.35 -5.08 -8.07
CA GLU A 403 -29.39 -3.64 -8.42
C GLU A 403 -29.97 -2.74 -7.32
N ASN A 404 -30.81 -3.29 -6.46
CA ASN A 404 -31.44 -2.59 -5.35
C ASN A 404 -30.50 -2.45 -4.12
N LEU A 405 -29.41 -3.23 -4.06
CA LEU A 405 -28.50 -3.26 -2.92
C LEU A 405 -27.45 -2.16 -2.98
N ASP A 406 -27.24 -1.45 -1.87
CA ASP A 406 -26.12 -0.51 -1.72
C ASP A 406 -24.94 -1.19 -1.02
N SER A 407 -23.85 -1.34 -1.76
CA SER A 407 -22.60 -1.95 -1.28
C SER A 407 -21.99 -1.19 -0.09
N SER A 408 -22.26 0.10 0.06
CA SER A 408 -21.77 0.91 1.18
C SER A 408 -22.46 0.52 2.48
N ILE A 409 -23.77 0.29 2.43
CA ILE A 409 -24.57 -0.17 3.58
C ILE A 409 -24.10 -1.57 3.98
N ILE A 410 -23.95 -2.47 3.00
CA ILE A 410 -23.45 -3.83 3.22
C ILE A 410 -22.05 -3.79 3.85
N ALA A 411 -21.15 -2.92 3.35
CA ALA A 411 -19.80 -2.79 3.88
C ALA A 411 -19.79 -2.29 5.34
N GLN A 412 -20.64 -1.34 5.71
CA GLN A 412 -20.78 -0.86 7.09
C GLN A 412 -21.28 -1.96 8.02
N LYS A 413 -22.36 -2.67 7.64
CA LYS A 413 -22.90 -3.78 8.44
C LYS A 413 -21.93 -4.96 8.58
N CYS A 414 -21.17 -5.26 7.54
CA CYS A 414 -20.10 -6.26 7.61
C CYS A 414 -18.93 -5.82 8.50
N LEU A 415 -18.59 -4.52 8.53
CA LEU A 415 -17.55 -3.99 9.41
C LEU A 415 -17.91 -4.18 10.89
N GLU A 416 -19.16 -3.97 11.30
CA GLU A 416 -19.65 -4.23 12.66
C GLU A 416 -19.46 -5.70 13.06
N LYS A 417 -19.49 -6.61 12.09
CA LYS A 417 -19.24 -8.05 12.28
C LYS A 417 -17.77 -8.45 12.10
N GLY A 418 -16.86 -7.47 11.98
CA GLY A 418 -15.41 -7.67 11.87
C GLY A 418 -14.94 -8.07 10.46
N ILE A 419 -15.62 -7.62 9.40
CA ILE A 419 -15.24 -7.85 8.00
C ILE A 419 -15.14 -6.51 7.27
N VAL A 420 -13.95 -6.20 6.72
CA VAL A 420 -13.72 -5.01 5.90
C VAL A 420 -13.91 -5.35 4.43
N LEU A 421 -14.95 -4.81 3.83
CA LEU A 421 -15.23 -4.88 2.39
C LEU A 421 -14.73 -3.63 1.66
N ALA A 422 -14.75 -3.67 0.33
CA ALA A 422 -14.42 -2.55 -0.53
C ALA A 422 -15.61 -2.24 -1.45
N PRO A 423 -16.54 -1.34 -1.02
CA PRO A 423 -17.72 -0.99 -1.77
C PRO A 423 -17.38 -0.23 -3.06
N GLY A 424 -18.21 -0.42 -4.08
CA GLY A 424 -17.94 0.01 -5.43
C GLY A 424 -17.91 1.52 -5.64
N ASN A 425 -18.73 2.27 -4.91
CA ASN A 425 -18.77 3.72 -4.99
C ASN A 425 -17.41 4.39 -4.65
N ALA A 426 -16.57 3.75 -3.83
CA ALA A 426 -15.23 4.26 -3.54
C ALA A 426 -14.28 4.26 -4.76
N PHE A 427 -14.57 3.45 -5.78
CA PHE A 427 -13.76 3.31 -6.99
C PHE A 427 -14.22 4.21 -8.14
N SER A 428 -15.31 4.94 -7.96
CA SER A 428 -15.89 5.80 -8.99
C SER A 428 -15.96 7.24 -8.53
N GLN A 429 -15.56 8.17 -9.41
CA GLN A 429 -15.68 9.60 -9.16
C GLN A 429 -17.16 10.03 -9.04
N ASN A 430 -18.04 9.43 -9.83
CA ASN A 430 -19.45 9.73 -9.90
C ASN A 430 -20.33 8.81 -9.03
N GLN A 431 -19.72 7.91 -8.26
CA GLN A 431 -20.41 6.91 -7.42
C GLN A 431 -21.38 6.00 -8.20
N ASN A 432 -21.05 5.68 -9.45
CA ASN A 432 -21.92 4.94 -10.37
C ASN A 432 -22.03 3.43 -10.06
N TYR A 433 -21.21 2.91 -9.15
CA TYR A 433 -21.10 1.47 -8.87
C TYR A 433 -21.60 1.12 -7.47
N LYS A 434 -22.79 1.63 -7.09
CA LYS A 434 -23.37 1.40 -5.75
C LYS A 434 -23.64 -0.07 -5.45
N ASN A 435 -24.02 -0.87 -6.46
CA ASN A 435 -24.29 -2.29 -6.33
C ASN A 435 -23.06 -3.16 -6.64
N PHE A 436 -21.84 -2.61 -6.60
CA PHE A 436 -20.61 -3.38 -6.82
C PHE A 436 -19.77 -3.48 -5.56
N ILE A 437 -19.00 -4.59 -5.46
CA ILE A 437 -17.99 -4.80 -4.40
C ILE A 437 -16.73 -5.39 -5.04
N ARG A 438 -15.57 -4.88 -4.62
CA ARG A 438 -14.29 -5.52 -4.94
C ARG A 438 -13.88 -6.48 -3.84
N PHE A 439 -13.59 -7.73 -4.20
CA PHE A 439 -13.01 -8.75 -3.33
C PHE A 439 -11.55 -9.00 -3.67
N ASN A 440 -10.72 -9.20 -2.63
CA ASN A 440 -9.37 -9.73 -2.75
C ASN A 440 -9.42 -11.23 -2.51
N VAL A 441 -9.26 -12.03 -3.54
CA VAL A 441 -9.45 -13.49 -3.47
C VAL A 441 -8.50 -14.18 -2.51
N ALA A 442 -7.29 -13.67 -2.34
CA ALA A 442 -6.34 -14.21 -1.37
C ALA A 442 -6.79 -14.04 0.09
N GLN A 443 -7.65 -13.05 0.36
CA GLN A 443 -8.22 -12.74 1.67
C GLN A 443 -9.60 -13.38 1.89
N CYS A 444 -10.15 -14.09 0.88
CA CYS A 444 -11.50 -14.65 0.91
C CYS A 444 -11.55 -16.13 1.30
N LEU A 445 -10.46 -16.74 1.77
CA LEU A 445 -10.43 -18.18 2.06
C LEU A 445 -11.15 -18.59 3.38
N ASN A 446 -11.51 -17.62 4.22
CA ASN A 446 -12.23 -17.89 5.46
C ASN A 446 -13.74 -17.96 5.19
N PRO A 447 -14.43 -19.12 5.43
CA PRO A 447 -15.86 -19.30 5.17
C PRO A 447 -16.76 -18.28 5.90
N LYS A 448 -16.35 -17.80 7.06
CA LYS A 448 -17.07 -16.79 7.85
C LYS A 448 -17.39 -15.53 7.03
N ILE A 449 -16.57 -15.21 6.03
CA ILE A 449 -16.80 -14.04 5.15
C ILE A 449 -18.13 -14.21 4.42
N PHE A 450 -18.35 -15.38 3.82
CA PHE A 450 -19.55 -15.66 3.03
C PHE A 450 -20.78 -15.86 3.92
N GLU A 451 -20.63 -16.45 5.11
CA GLU A 451 -21.69 -16.59 6.11
C GLU A 451 -22.22 -15.22 6.57
N VAL A 452 -21.32 -14.32 6.93
CA VAL A 452 -21.68 -12.96 7.37
C VAL A 452 -22.29 -12.17 6.21
N LEU A 453 -21.69 -12.27 5.02
CA LEU A 453 -22.18 -11.57 3.82
C LEU A 453 -23.59 -12.03 3.46
N SER A 454 -23.84 -13.36 3.47
CA SER A 454 -25.18 -13.92 3.25
C SER A 454 -26.22 -13.40 4.24
N HIS A 455 -25.85 -13.37 5.53
CA HIS A 455 -26.76 -12.87 6.57
C HIS A 455 -27.09 -11.37 6.38
N VAL A 456 -26.08 -10.56 6.07
CA VAL A 456 -26.25 -9.12 5.85
C VAL A 456 -27.13 -8.85 4.63
N ILE A 457 -26.85 -9.51 3.50
CA ILE A 457 -27.61 -9.34 2.25
C ILE A 457 -29.08 -9.75 2.44
N LYS A 458 -29.37 -10.90 3.04
CA LYS A 458 -30.75 -11.34 3.29
C LYS A 458 -31.52 -10.33 4.14
N HIS A 459 -30.89 -9.80 5.18
CA HIS A 459 -31.52 -8.81 6.05
C HIS A 459 -31.81 -7.49 5.31
N GLU A 460 -30.94 -7.06 4.36
CA GLU A 460 -31.20 -5.86 3.54
C GLU A 460 -32.39 -6.09 2.60
N ILE A 461 -32.45 -7.23 1.92
CA ILE A 461 -33.57 -7.55 1.02
C ILE A 461 -34.90 -7.56 1.79
N GLU A 462 -34.95 -8.17 2.98
CA GLU A 462 -36.14 -8.21 3.83
C GLU A 462 -36.58 -6.82 4.33
N GLN A 463 -35.65 -5.87 4.45
CA GLN A 463 -35.96 -4.47 4.84
C GLN A 463 -36.49 -3.64 3.68
N GLU A 464 -36.11 -3.94 2.44
CA GLU A 464 -36.61 -3.23 1.26
C GLU A 464 -38.00 -3.73 0.81
N GLU A 465 -38.37 -4.97 1.16
CA GLU A 465 -39.69 -5.54 0.85
C GLU A 465 -40.81 -5.11 1.84
N ASN A 466 -40.44 -4.49 3.00
CA ASN A 466 -41.37 -4.00 4.02
C ASN A 466 -41.46 -2.48 4.02
#